data_5bfe9de09b40b7ceec7a73edaea8e44b
#
_entry.id   5bfe9de09b40b7ceec7a73edaea8e44b
#
_cell.length_a   1.000
_cell.length_b   1.000
_cell.length_c   1.000
_cell.angle_alpha   90.00
_cell.angle_beta   90.00
_cell.angle_gamma   90.00
#
_symmetry.space_group_name_H-M   'P 1'
#
loop_
_entity.id
_entity.type
_entity.pdbx_description
1 polymer ?
#
loop_
_entity_poly.entity_id
_entity_poly.type
_entity_poly.pdbx_seq_one_letter_code
_entity_poly.pdbx_strand_id
1 'polypeptide(L)'
;GVALGFRRLSIIDLSPAGHQPMASSGGRFIIAFNGEVYNHLELRAELLAAGAVPVWRGHSDTETLLAGFEHWGVEATLAKTVGMFAIALWDVRDRTLHLVRDRFGEKPLYYGWVGRGAGQAFVFGSELKALRALEGFANPVCREALAQYMRFMVVPAPRSIYQGIYKLEPGCLLSIKGASPQAAPAQPLRPSAVYESLTLSRWWSLADVVQA
;
A
#
# COMPACT_ATOMS: atom_id res chain seq x y z
N GLY A 1 -13.80 -6.21 9.64
CA GLY A 1 -13.99 -5.50 8.38
C GLY A 1 -12.81 -4.61 8.05
N VAL A 2 -12.74 -4.09 6.82
CA VAL A 2 -11.74 -3.12 6.37
C VAL A 2 -12.47 -1.80 6.10
N ALA A 3 -11.87 -0.69 6.52
CA ALA A 3 -12.32 0.66 6.18
C ALA A 3 -11.20 1.35 5.38
N LEU A 4 -11.54 1.90 4.23
CA LEU A 4 -10.64 2.69 3.40
C LEU A 4 -11.14 4.12 3.35
N GLY A 5 -10.25 5.08 3.62
CA GLY A 5 -10.51 6.50 3.49
C GLY A 5 -9.47 7.15 2.58
N PHE A 6 -9.90 8.16 1.82
CA PHE A 6 -9.00 8.86 0.92
C PHE A 6 -9.33 10.37 0.84
N ARG A 7 -8.31 11.19 0.87
CA ARG A 7 -8.43 12.63 0.59
C ARG A 7 -7.69 12.93 -0.71
N ARG A 8 -8.45 13.09 -1.77
CA ARG A 8 -7.95 13.19 -3.14
C ARG A 8 -7.26 14.53 -3.40
N LEU A 9 -6.05 14.45 -3.97
CA LEU A 9 -5.46 15.50 -4.79
C LEU A 9 -5.61 15.06 -6.26
N SER A 10 -6.48 15.73 -7.02
CA SER A 10 -6.77 15.37 -8.42
C SER A 10 -5.69 15.92 -9.34
N ILE A 11 -5.08 15.08 -10.18
CA ILE A 11 -4.03 15.46 -11.14
C ILE A 11 -4.42 15.04 -12.55
N ILE A 12 -4.56 13.73 -12.82
CA ILE A 12 -4.79 13.19 -14.16
C ILE A 12 -6.28 13.28 -14.55
N ASP A 13 -7.17 12.85 -13.70
CA ASP A 13 -8.62 12.87 -13.96
C ASP A 13 -9.30 13.78 -12.94
N LEU A 14 -9.77 14.93 -13.37
CA LEU A 14 -10.47 15.91 -12.51
C LEU A 14 -11.96 15.62 -12.35
N SER A 15 -12.48 14.64 -13.09
CA SER A 15 -13.89 14.26 -13.07
C SER A 15 -14.26 13.44 -11.82
N PRO A 16 -15.57 13.29 -11.52
CA PRO A 16 -16.03 12.38 -10.47
C PRO A 16 -15.64 10.92 -10.69
N ALA A 17 -15.33 10.50 -11.95
CA ALA A 17 -14.88 9.15 -12.26
C ALA A 17 -13.56 8.77 -11.58
N GLY A 18 -12.72 9.76 -11.25
CA GLY A 18 -11.48 9.56 -10.49
C GLY A 18 -11.68 9.49 -8.97
N HIS A 19 -12.90 9.42 -8.45
CA HIS A 19 -13.16 9.33 -6.99
C HIS A 19 -12.53 8.09 -6.38
N GLN A 20 -12.04 8.24 -5.13
CA GLN A 20 -11.45 7.15 -4.35
C GLN A 20 -12.04 7.12 -2.93
N PRO A 21 -12.11 5.94 -2.28
CA PRO A 21 -11.70 4.63 -2.78
C PRO A 21 -12.48 4.22 -4.04
N MET A 22 -11.75 3.63 -5.02
CA MET A 22 -12.32 3.25 -6.31
C MET A 22 -12.50 1.74 -6.40
N ALA A 23 -13.68 1.30 -6.85
CA ALA A 23 -13.92 -0.11 -7.15
C ALA A 23 -13.54 -0.43 -8.60
N SER A 24 -12.98 -1.62 -8.82
CA SER A 24 -12.73 -2.16 -10.16
C SER A 24 -14.03 -2.42 -10.91
N SER A 25 -13.98 -2.54 -12.24
CA SER A 25 -15.17 -2.77 -13.07
C SER A 25 -15.87 -4.08 -12.75
N GLY A 26 -15.13 -5.13 -12.41
CA GLY A 26 -15.67 -6.42 -11.96
C GLY A 26 -16.04 -6.46 -10.48
N GLY A 27 -15.80 -5.39 -9.72
CA GLY A 27 -16.13 -5.30 -8.29
C GLY A 27 -15.27 -6.14 -7.35
N ARG A 28 -14.22 -6.79 -7.88
CA ARG A 28 -13.32 -7.61 -7.06
C ARG A 28 -12.43 -6.78 -6.15
N PHE A 29 -11.91 -5.67 -6.68
CA PHE A 29 -10.94 -4.85 -5.96
C PHE A 29 -11.49 -3.48 -5.59
N ILE A 30 -11.08 -2.99 -4.42
CA ILE A 30 -11.30 -1.61 -3.99
C ILE A 30 -9.94 -1.01 -3.63
N ILE A 31 -9.59 0.13 -4.24
CA ILE A 31 -8.27 0.76 -4.09
C ILE A 31 -8.38 2.14 -3.44
N ALA A 32 -7.43 2.43 -2.54
CA ALA A 32 -7.01 3.78 -2.18
C ALA A 32 -5.56 3.95 -2.64
N PHE A 33 -5.31 4.90 -3.52
CA PHE A 33 -4.07 5.06 -4.27
C PHE A 33 -3.55 6.50 -4.13
N ASN A 34 -2.38 6.64 -3.49
CA ASN A 34 -1.65 7.88 -3.38
C ASN A 34 -0.42 7.80 -4.28
N GLY A 35 -0.48 8.41 -5.46
CA GLY A 35 0.63 8.33 -6.40
C GLY A 35 0.26 8.70 -7.82
N GLU A 36 1.12 8.29 -8.74
CA GLU A 36 0.97 8.44 -10.17
C GLU A 36 1.66 7.28 -10.90
N VAL A 37 0.96 6.67 -11.87
CA VAL A 37 1.51 5.65 -12.77
C VAL A 37 1.86 6.29 -14.08
N TYR A 38 3.14 6.42 -14.36
CA TYR A 38 3.66 7.16 -15.52
C TYR A 38 3.34 6.46 -16.84
N ASN A 39 3.41 5.14 -16.86
CA ASN A 39 3.16 4.32 -18.06
C ASN A 39 1.73 3.77 -18.14
N HIS A 40 0.73 4.47 -17.55
CA HIS A 40 -0.64 3.94 -17.50
C HIS A 40 -1.29 3.81 -18.90
N LEU A 41 -0.88 4.62 -19.87
CA LEU A 41 -1.41 4.52 -21.23
C LEU A 41 -0.88 3.29 -21.97
N GLU A 42 0.40 2.95 -21.78
CA GLU A 42 1.00 1.72 -22.32
C GLU A 42 0.33 0.49 -21.69
N LEU A 43 0.10 0.50 -20.36
CA LEU A 43 -0.62 -0.58 -19.68
C LEU A 43 -2.06 -0.72 -20.19
N ARG A 44 -2.76 0.37 -20.50
CA ARG A 44 -4.07 0.32 -21.16
C ARG A 44 -4.01 -0.35 -22.52
N ALA A 45 -3.03 0.01 -23.33
CA ALA A 45 -2.84 -0.60 -24.64
C ALA A 45 -2.56 -2.10 -24.53
N GLU A 46 -1.70 -2.51 -23.62
CA GLU A 46 -1.41 -3.93 -23.35
C GLU A 46 -2.66 -4.70 -22.88
N LEU A 47 -3.47 -4.12 -22.00
CA LEU A 47 -4.72 -4.72 -21.53
C LEU A 47 -5.69 -4.96 -22.69
N LEU A 48 -5.86 -3.98 -23.57
CA LEU A 48 -6.71 -4.11 -24.76
C LEU A 48 -6.17 -5.19 -25.71
N ALA A 49 -4.88 -5.22 -25.97
CA ALA A 49 -4.23 -6.23 -26.82
C ALA A 49 -4.37 -7.65 -26.23
N ALA A 50 -4.39 -7.78 -24.91
CA ALA A 50 -4.61 -9.04 -24.19
C ALA A 50 -6.08 -9.48 -24.13
N GLY A 51 -6.99 -8.72 -24.76
CA GLY A 51 -8.42 -9.04 -24.78
C GLY A 51 -9.16 -8.64 -23.48
N ALA A 52 -8.52 -7.91 -22.58
CA ALA A 52 -9.23 -7.31 -21.47
C ALA A 52 -10.13 -6.18 -21.99
N VAL A 53 -11.40 -6.21 -21.65
CA VAL A 53 -12.38 -5.19 -22.07
C VAL A 53 -13.00 -4.54 -20.84
N PRO A 54 -12.21 -3.77 -20.05
CA PRO A 54 -12.79 -3.03 -18.95
C PRO A 54 -13.68 -1.91 -19.49
N VAL A 55 -14.80 -1.70 -18.83
CA VAL A 55 -15.62 -0.52 -19.10
C VAL A 55 -14.96 0.67 -18.44
N TRP A 56 -14.22 1.46 -19.22
CA TRP A 56 -13.56 2.67 -18.73
C TRP A 56 -14.60 3.74 -18.39
N ARG A 57 -14.53 4.27 -17.18
CA ARG A 57 -15.40 5.37 -16.69
C ARG A 57 -14.72 6.72 -16.85
N GLY A 58 -13.38 6.70 -16.88
CA GLY A 58 -12.55 7.88 -16.98
C GLY A 58 -11.19 7.58 -17.59
N HIS A 59 -10.21 8.44 -17.30
CA HIS A 59 -8.84 8.32 -17.83
C HIS A 59 -7.80 8.20 -16.72
N SER A 60 -8.20 7.93 -15.48
CA SER A 60 -7.27 7.84 -14.38
C SER A 60 -6.34 6.62 -14.51
N ASP A 61 -5.10 6.80 -14.08
CA ASP A 61 -4.13 5.74 -13.89
C ASP A 61 -4.61 4.71 -12.85
N THR A 62 -5.35 5.15 -11.83
CA THR A 62 -5.99 4.31 -10.82
C THR A 62 -6.91 3.26 -11.45
N GLU A 63 -7.72 3.65 -12.42
CA GLU A 63 -8.61 2.73 -13.14
C GLU A 63 -7.82 1.72 -13.97
N THR A 64 -6.71 2.15 -14.57
CA THR A 64 -5.78 1.28 -15.30
C THR A 64 -5.14 0.24 -14.38
N LEU A 65 -4.70 0.63 -13.18
CA LEU A 65 -4.19 -0.32 -12.18
C LEU A 65 -5.23 -1.36 -11.79
N LEU A 66 -6.47 -0.93 -11.53
CA LEU A 66 -7.56 -1.84 -11.17
C LEU A 66 -7.85 -2.87 -12.26
N ALA A 67 -7.86 -2.44 -13.52
CA ALA A 67 -8.02 -3.34 -14.67
C ALA A 67 -6.85 -4.34 -14.76
N GLY A 68 -5.62 -3.88 -14.53
CA GLY A 68 -4.44 -4.73 -14.47
C GLY A 68 -4.54 -5.78 -13.35
N PHE A 69 -4.94 -5.38 -12.15
CA PHE A 69 -5.12 -6.30 -11.03
C PHE A 69 -6.18 -7.38 -11.31
N GLU A 70 -7.25 -7.04 -12.01
CA GLU A 70 -8.27 -8.01 -12.42
C GLU A 70 -7.76 -8.98 -13.49
N HIS A 71 -6.98 -8.48 -14.46
CA HIS A 71 -6.56 -9.26 -15.62
C HIS A 71 -5.28 -10.07 -15.37
N TRP A 72 -4.23 -9.44 -14.85
CA TRP A 72 -2.92 -10.06 -14.64
C TRP A 72 -2.68 -10.53 -13.20
N GLY A 73 -3.46 -10.04 -12.24
CA GLY A 73 -3.22 -10.20 -10.82
C GLY A 73 -2.27 -9.12 -10.25
N VAL A 74 -2.14 -9.12 -8.90
CA VAL A 74 -1.47 -8.01 -8.19
C VAL A 74 0.01 -7.92 -8.55
N GLU A 75 0.76 -9.00 -8.38
CA GLU A 75 2.23 -8.98 -8.56
C GLU A 75 2.65 -8.70 -10.01
N ALA A 76 1.96 -9.33 -10.98
CA ALA A 76 2.27 -9.13 -12.39
C ALA A 76 1.96 -7.68 -12.84
N THR A 77 0.90 -7.08 -12.31
CA THR A 77 0.59 -5.67 -12.58
C THR A 77 1.67 -4.76 -11.99
N LEU A 78 2.09 -5.01 -10.74
CA LEU A 78 3.15 -4.22 -10.10
C LEU A 78 4.47 -4.31 -10.87
N ALA A 79 4.83 -5.49 -11.35
CA ALA A 79 6.05 -5.68 -12.14
C ALA A 79 6.06 -4.83 -13.42
N LYS A 80 4.91 -4.65 -14.06
CA LYS A 80 4.72 -3.82 -15.26
C LYS A 80 4.63 -2.31 -14.98
N THR A 81 4.20 -1.93 -13.77
CA THR A 81 3.92 -0.54 -13.42
C THR A 81 5.20 0.26 -13.23
N VAL A 82 5.28 1.44 -13.83
CA VAL A 82 6.33 2.45 -13.60
C VAL A 82 5.66 3.70 -13.01
N GLY A 83 6.13 4.12 -11.83
CA GLY A 83 5.52 5.27 -11.15
C GLY A 83 5.93 5.36 -9.69
N MET A 84 5.39 6.39 -9.02
CA MET A 84 5.53 6.63 -7.59
C MET A 84 4.19 6.38 -6.90
N PHE A 85 4.14 5.49 -5.91
CA PHE A 85 2.86 5.13 -5.30
C PHE A 85 2.94 4.50 -3.92
N ALA A 86 1.86 4.74 -3.16
CA ALA A 86 1.44 3.96 -2.01
C ALA A 86 0.01 3.48 -2.25
N ILE A 87 -0.20 2.19 -2.19
CA ILE A 87 -1.48 1.54 -2.51
C ILE A 87 -2.01 0.81 -1.29
N ALA A 88 -3.31 0.98 -1.00
CA ALA A 88 -4.09 0.06 -0.20
C ALA A 88 -5.17 -0.55 -1.12
N LEU A 89 -5.07 -1.86 -1.35
CA LEU A 89 -5.93 -2.62 -2.25
C LEU A 89 -6.66 -3.71 -1.46
N TRP A 90 -7.98 -3.65 -1.44
CA TRP A 90 -8.83 -4.67 -0.83
C TRP A 90 -9.35 -5.63 -1.89
N ASP A 91 -8.96 -6.91 -1.81
CA ASP A 91 -9.57 -7.99 -2.58
C ASP A 91 -10.79 -8.51 -1.83
N VAL A 92 -11.97 -8.19 -2.37
CA VAL A 92 -13.27 -8.57 -1.79
C VAL A 92 -13.46 -10.08 -1.81
N ARG A 93 -13.02 -10.73 -2.91
CA ARG A 93 -13.18 -12.19 -3.12
C ARG A 93 -12.32 -12.99 -2.16
N ASP A 94 -11.04 -12.66 -2.10
CA ASP A 94 -10.06 -13.41 -1.32
C ASP A 94 -9.92 -12.88 0.12
N ARG A 95 -10.68 -11.80 0.47
CA ARG A 95 -10.67 -11.11 1.77
C ARG A 95 -9.25 -10.75 2.21
N THR A 96 -8.48 -10.20 1.28
CA THR A 96 -7.08 -9.86 1.49
C THR A 96 -6.86 -8.37 1.29
N LEU A 97 -6.22 -7.74 2.26
CA LEU A 97 -5.72 -6.37 2.15
C LEU A 97 -4.27 -6.41 1.69
N HIS A 98 -3.98 -5.74 0.59
CA HIS A 98 -2.63 -5.54 0.08
C HIS A 98 -2.20 -4.09 0.31
N LEU A 99 -1.06 -3.90 0.98
CA LEU A 99 -0.40 -2.62 1.09
C LEU A 99 0.87 -2.66 0.24
N VAL A 100 1.00 -1.74 -0.71
CA VAL A 100 2.11 -1.74 -1.67
C VAL A 100 2.82 -0.41 -1.64
N ARG A 101 4.15 -0.43 -1.70
CA ARG A 101 4.97 0.75 -1.87
C ARG A 101 5.79 0.67 -3.14
N ASP A 102 5.95 1.78 -3.83
CA ASP A 102 6.70 1.89 -5.09
C ASP A 102 8.17 1.47 -4.96
N ARG A 103 8.85 1.30 -6.10
CA ARG A 103 10.22 0.77 -6.20
C ARG A 103 11.23 1.51 -5.34
N PHE A 104 11.15 2.84 -5.30
CA PHE A 104 12.11 3.69 -4.57
C PHE A 104 11.56 4.23 -3.25
N GLY A 105 10.27 3.97 -2.95
CA GLY A 105 9.60 4.44 -1.73
C GLY A 105 9.35 5.94 -1.73
N GLU A 106 9.07 6.51 -2.90
CA GLU A 106 8.80 7.93 -3.07
C GLU A 106 7.54 8.35 -2.32
N LYS A 107 6.48 7.53 -2.40
CA LYS A 107 5.29 7.76 -1.58
C LYS A 107 5.41 7.04 -0.24
N PRO A 108 5.15 7.74 0.88
CA PRO A 108 5.21 7.12 2.19
C PRO A 108 4.01 6.19 2.42
N LEU A 109 4.27 5.07 3.12
CA LEU A 109 3.23 4.17 3.61
C LEU A 109 3.63 3.61 4.97
N TYR A 110 2.81 3.91 5.97
CA TYR A 110 2.95 3.42 7.33
C TYR A 110 1.89 2.38 7.62
N TYR A 111 2.20 1.41 8.46
CA TYR A 111 1.27 0.41 8.97
C TYR A 111 1.63 0.04 10.41
N GLY A 112 0.69 -0.50 11.14
CA GLY A 112 0.94 -0.95 12.50
C GLY A 112 -0.32 -1.15 13.32
N TRP A 113 -0.17 -1.08 14.63
CA TRP A 113 -1.25 -1.36 15.58
C TRP A 113 -1.47 -0.20 16.52
N VAL A 114 -2.73 0.17 16.70
CA VAL A 114 -3.20 1.22 17.60
C VAL A 114 -4.21 0.63 18.58
N GLY A 115 -4.22 1.13 19.81
CA GLY A 115 -5.08 0.60 20.88
C GLY A 115 -4.42 -0.55 21.64
N ARG A 116 -5.19 -1.17 22.54
CA ARG A 116 -4.75 -2.30 23.38
C ARG A 116 -5.89 -3.30 23.59
N GLY A 117 -5.53 -4.57 23.80
CA GLY A 117 -6.50 -5.62 24.09
C GLY A 117 -7.56 -5.75 23.00
N ALA A 118 -8.82 -5.93 23.37
CA ALA A 118 -9.94 -6.11 22.44
C ALA A 118 -10.21 -4.89 21.55
N GLY A 119 -9.68 -3.72 21.91
CA GLY A 119 -9.78 -2.49 21.11
C GLY A 119 -8.59 -2.25 20.17
N GLN A 120 -7.66 -3.20 20.07
CA GLN A 120 -6.52 -3.05 19.18
C GLN A 120 -6.92 -3.21 17.72
N ALA A 121 -6.47 -2.28 16.88
CA ALA A 121 -6.74 -2.27 15.46
C ALA A 121 -5.43 -2.22 14.64
N PHE A 122 -5.37 -2.98 13.56
CA PHE A 122 -4.37 -2.79 12.51
C PHE A 122 -4.74 -1.55 11.69
N VAL A 123 -3.78 -0.66 11.49
CA VAL A 123 -3.97 0.63 10.84
C VAL A 123 -2.90 0.88 9.80
N PHE A 124 -3.22 1.68 8.78
CA PHE A 124 -2.27 2.07 7.75
C PHE A 124 -2.61 3.47 7.22
N GLY A 125 -1.62 4.11 6.59
CA GLY A 125 -1.81 5.42 6.00
C GLY A 125 -0.51 6.02 5.47
N SER A 126 -0.65 7.01 4.60
CA SER A 126 0.50 7.73 4.03
C SER A 126 1.17 8.67 5.04
N GLU A 127 0.46 9.08 6.08
CA GLU A 127 0.97 10.06 7.06
C GLU A 127 0.71 9.62 8.49
N LEU A 128 1.71 9.78 9.36
CA LEU A 128 1.58 9.47 10.79
C LEU A 128 0.51 10.32 11.49
N LYS A 129 0.24 11.54 11.01
CA LYS A 129 -0.83 12.38 11.59
C LYS A 129 -2.22 11.75 11.43
N ALA A 130 -2.46 11.02 10.33
CA ALA A 130 -3.72 10.32 10.13
C ALA A 130 -3.89 9.17 11.13
N LEU A 131 -2.81 8.43 11.41
CA LEU A 131 -2.84 7.37 12.41
C LEU A 131 -3.00 7.92 13.82
N ARG A 132 -2.38 9.08 14.11
CA ARG A 132 -2.51 9.76 15.41
C ARG A 132 -3.91 10.30 15.69
N ALA A 133 -4.69 10.56 14.66
CA ALA A 133 -6.05 11.03 14.80
C ALA A 133 -7.06 9.93 15.21
N LEU A 134 -6.63 8.67 15.17
CA LEU A 134 -7.47 7.54 15.57
C LEU A 134 -7.65 7.53 17.10
N GLU A 135 -8.88 7.29 17.54
CA GLU A 135 -9.18 7.08 18.94
C GLU A 135 -8.36 5.92 19.50
N GLY A 136 -7.82 6.09 20.70
CA GLY A 136 -6.96 5.08 21.32
C GLY A 136 -5.49 5.09 20.85
N PHE A 137 -5.07 6.04 20.01
CA PHE A 137 -3.64 6.19 19.67
C PHE A 137 -2.85 6.60 20.93
N ALA A 138 -2.06 5.68 21.45
CA ALA A 138 -1.19 5.87 22.61
C ALA A 138 0.19 5.25 22.42
N ASN A 139 0.61 5.07 21.14
CA ASN A 139 1.89 4.48 20.79
C ASN A 139 3.04 5.39 21.26
N PRO A 140 3.93 4.91 22.14
CA PRO A 140 5.03 5.74 22.65
C PRO A 140 6.08 5.99 21.56
N VAL A 141 6.90 7.01 21.77
CA VAL A 141 8.05 7.28 20.91
C VAL A 141 9.06 6.14 21.01
N CYS A 142 9.53 5.66 19.87
CA CYS A 142 10.60 4.65 19.79
C CYS A 142 11.95 5.33 19.98
N ARG A 143 12.63 5.02 21.09
CA ARG A 143 13.94 5.63 21.43
C ARG A 143 15.02 5.31 20.40
N GLU A 144 15.01 4.10 19.84
CA GLU A 144 15.96 3.71 18.79
C GLU A 144 15.71 4.52 17.50
N ALA A 145 14.45 4.72 17.12
CA ALA A 145 14.09 5.55 15.98
C ALA A 145 14.45 7.02 16.21
N LEU A 146 14.30 7.52 17.44
CA LEU A 146 14.73 8.87 17.83
C LEU A 146 16.26 9.01 17.73
N ALA A 147 17.02 8.02 18.19
CA ALA A 147 18.48 8.02 18.06
C ALA A 147 18.92 8.02 16.57
N GLN A 148 18.25 7.24 15.72
CA GLN A 148 18.48 7.28 14.27
C GLN A 148 18.16 8.64 13.66
N TYR A 149 17.04 9.26 14.08
CA TYR A 149 16.69 10.60 13.64
C TYR A 149 17.75 11.64 14.02
N MET A 150 18.24 11.60 15.25
CA MET A 150 19.31 12.51 15.72
C MET A 150 20.62 12.33 14.93
N ARG A 151 20.89 11.13 14.43
CA ARG A 151 22.10 10.84 13.65
C ARG A 151 21.95 11.17 12.16
N PHE A 152 20.80 10.87 11.56
CA PHE A 152 20.60 10.89 10.11
C PHE A 152 19.62 11.98 9.65
N MET A 153 18.99 12.72 10.57
CA MET A 153 17.91 13.69 10.32
C MET A 153 16.67 13.05 9.66
N VAL A 154 16.60 11.71 9.67
CA VAL A 154 15.48 10.92 9.14
C VAL A 154 15.36 9.64 9.97
N VAL A 155 14.13 9.12 10.09
CA VAL A 155 13.90 7.77 10.62
C VAL A 155 13.89 6.80 9.44
N PRO A 156 14.93 5.94 9.27
CA PRO A 156 14.98 5.00 8.16
C PRO A 156 13.88 3.94 8.26
N ALA A 157 13.39 3.46 7.10
CA ALA A 157 12.56 2.26 7.07
C ALA A 157 13.37 1.04 7.59
N PRO A 158 12.71 0.03 8.17
CA PRO A 158 11.28 -0.12 8.36
C PRO A 158 10.71 0.56 9.61
N ARG A 159 11.51 1.28 10.40
CA ARG A 159 11.04 1.93 11.64
C ARG A 159 10.22 3.18 11.34
N SER A 160 9.32 3.52 12.25
CA SER A 160 8.76 4.86 12.38
C SER A 160 9.14 5.45 13.72
N ILE A 161 8.76 6.71 13.97
CA ILE A 161 9.04 7.36 15.26
C ILE A 161 8.23 6.74 16.40
N TYR A 162 7.16 5.98 16.13
CA TYR A 162 6.32 5.35 17.13
C TYR A 162 6.54 3.84 17.21
N GLN A 163 6.51 3.29 18.42
CA GLN A 163 6.53 1.85 18.67
C GLN A 163 5.26 1.21 18.10
N GLY A 164 5.40 0.01 17.50
CA GLY A 164 4.29 -0.72 16.89
C GLY A 164 3.76 -0.12 15.58
N ILE A 165 4.36 0.97 15.09
CA ILE A 165 4.09 1.56 13.77
C ILE A 165 5.37 1.44 12.94
N TYR A 166 5.24 0.98 11.71
CA TYR A 166 6.34 0.71 10.79
C TYR A 166 6.14 1.44 9.46
N LYS A 167 7.23 1.66 8.74
CA LYS A 167 7.21 2.07 7.33
C LYS A 167 7.31 0.82 6.46
N LEU A 168 6.43 0.68 5.48
CA LEU A 168 6.63 -0.32 4.44
C LEU A 168 7.89 0.04 3.64
N GLU A 169 8.81 -0.92 3.46
CA GLU A 169 10.04 -0.68 2.70
C GLU A 169 9.75 -0.50 1.20
N PRO A 170 10.62 0.20 0.45
CA PRO A 170 10.53 0.32 -1.00
C PRO A 170 10.45 -1.05 -1.68
N GLY A 171 9.66 -1.14 -2.77
CA GLY A 171 9.49 -2.36 -3.53
C GLY A 171 8.85 -3.51 -2.76
N CYS A 172 8.10 -3.22 -1.69
CA CYS A 172 7.47 -4.25 -0.86
C CYS A 172 5.95 -4.27 -0.98
N LEU A 173 5.42 -5.47 -0.81
CA LEU A 173 4.00 -5.80 -0.73
C LEU A 173 3.75 -6.48 0.61
N LEU A 174 2.87 -5.90 1.44
CA LEU A 174 2.36 -6.51 2.66
C LEU A 174 0.93 -6.97 2.41
N SER A 175 0.68 -8.26 2.55
CA SER A 175 -0.65 -8.86 2.37
C SER A 175 -1.18 -9.38 3.71
N ILE A 176 -2.45 -9.10 3.99
CA ILE A 176 -3.15 -9.54 5.20
C ILE A 176 -4.39 -10.29 4.77
N LYS A 177 -4.41 -11.60 5.02
CA LYS A 177 -5.53 -12.46 4.64
C LYS A 177 -6.44 -12.72 5.82
N GLY A 178 -7.71 -12.34 5.69
CA GLY A 178 -8.71 -12.53 6.76
C GLY A 178 -8.59 -11.51 7.88
N ALA A 179 -8.42 -11.94 9.12
CA ALA A 179 -8.27 -11.06 10.26
C ALA A 179 -6.80 -10.63 10.44
N SER A 180 -6.58 -9.36 10.80
CA SER A 180 -5.25 -8.89 11.17
C SER A 180 -4.79 -9.52 12.49
N PRO A 181 -3.47 -9.69 12.70
CA PRO A 181 -2.93 -10.11 13.98
C PRO A 181 -3.38 -9.20 15.13
N GLN A 182 -3.57 -9.79 16.29
CA GLN A 182 -4.02 -9.08 17.49
C GLN A 182 -2.91 -8.28 18.19
N ALA A 183 -1.65 -8.46 17.77
CA ALA A 183 -0.50 -7.77 18.33
C ALA A 183 0.50 -7.39 17.25
N ALA A 184 1.26 -6.31 17.50
CA ALA A 184 2.41 -5.97 16.68
C ALA A 184 3.53 -7.02 16.89
N PRO A 185 4.27 -7.39 15.83
CA PRO A 185 5.49 -8.17 15.99
C PRO A 185 6.50 -7.39 16.86
N ALA A 186 7.31 -8.12 17.64
CA ALA A 186 8.31 -7.52 18.54
C ALA A 186 9.38 -6.68 17.78
N GLN A 187 9.62 -7.03 16.52
CA GLN A 187 10.53 -6.32 15.62
C GLN A 187 9.84 -6.08 14.27
N PRO A 188 10.27 -5.05 13.51
CA PRO A 188 9.77 -4.85 12.16
C PRO A 188 9.95 -6.10 11.31
N LEU A 189 8.93 -6.45 10.53
CA LEU A 189 9.02 -7.55 9.57
C LEU A 189 10.07 -7.21 8.50
N ARG A 190 10.77 -8.22 8.03
CA ARG A 190 11.68 -8.15 6.87
C ARG A 190 11.02 -8.81 5.66
N PRO A 191 11.39 -8.44 4.42
CA PRO A 191 10.92 -9.14 3.23
C PRO A 191 11.11 -10.66 3.34
N SER A 192 10.13 -11.40 2.84
CA SER A 192 9.94 -12.86 2.97
C SER A 192 9.48 -13.34 4.35
N ALA A 193 9.14 -12.42 5.26
CA ALA A 193 8.58 -12.80 6.56
C ALA A 193 7.09 -13.12 6.46
N VAL A 194 6.68 -14.11 7.26
CA VAL A 194 5.28 -14.40 7.57
C VAL A 194 5.08 -14.21 9.07
N TYR A 195 4.04 -13.48 9.44
CA TYR A 195 3.64 -13.26 10.83
C TYR A 195 2.13 -13.40 10.94
N GLU A 196 1.67 -14.54 11.45
CA GLU A 196 0.25 -14.91 11.48
C GLU A 196 -0.41 -14.78 10.09
N SER A 197 -1.36 -13.87 9.94
CA SER A 197 -2.07 -13.59 8.68
C SER A 197 -1.35 -12.59 7.76
N LEU A 198 -0.21 -12.04 8.19
CA LEU A 198 0.59 -11.12 7.38
C LEU A 198 1.66 -11.86 6.60
N THR A 199 1.81 -11.50 5.34
CA THR A 199 2.94 -11.91 4.50
C THR A 199 3.58 -10.65 3.92
N LEU A 200 4.87 -10.46 4.19
CA LEU A 200 5.66 -9.37 3.60
C LEU A 200 6.56 -9.93 2.52
N SER A 201 6.34 -9.54 1.28
CA SER A 201 7.17 -9.90 0.14
C SER A 201 7.84 -8.67 -0.47
N ARG A 202 8.95 -8.87 -1.17
CA ARG A 202 9.60 -7.85 -1.99
C ARG A 202 9.31 -8.18 -3.45
N TRP A 203 8.56 -7.30 -4.13
CA TRP A 203 8.21 -7.47 -5.53
C TRP A 203 9.22 -6.82 -6.48
N TRP A 204 10.09 -5.96 -5.96
CA TRP A 204 11.17 -5.32 -6.71
C TRP A 204 12.35 -4.96 -5.82
N SER A 205 13.57 -5.10 -6.32
CA SER A 205 14.81 -4.70 -5.66
C SER A 205 15.80 -4.18 -6.69
N LEU A 206 16.45 -3.05 -6.40
CA LEU A 206 17.53 -2.53 -7.24
C LEU A 206 18.71 -3.50 -7.31
N ALA A 207 19.01 -4.22 -6.22
CA ALA A 207 20.09 -5.20 -6.20
C ALA A 207 19.87 -6.31 -7.23
N ASP A 208 18.63 -6.80 -7.36
CA ASP A 208 18.30 -7.86 -8.31
C ASP A 208 18.44 -7.37 -9.76
N VAL A 209 18.10 -6.10 -10.04
CA VAL A 209 18.23 -5.49 -11.37
C VAL A 209 19.70 -5.28 -11.76
N VAL A 210 20.57 -4.94 -10.79
CA VAL A 210 22.00 -4.72 -11.07
C VAL A 210 22.77 -6.03 -11.26
N GLN A 211 22.26 -7.15 -10.70
CA GLN A 211 22.87 -8.47 -10.79
C GLN A 211 22.40 -9.29 -12.00
N ALA A 212 21.30 -8.87 -12.66
CA ALA A 212 20.74 -9.51 -13.84
C ALA A 212 21.43 -9.05 -15.12
#